data_57ef0a85f7b5400d1eedde305f823abd
#
_entry.id   57ef0a85f7b5400d1eedde305f823abd
#
_cell.length_a   1.000
_cell.length_b   1.000
_cell.length_c   1.000
_cell.angle_alpha   90.00
_cell.angle_beta   90.00
_cell.angle_gamma   90.00
#
_symmetry.space_group_name_H-M   'P 1'
#
loop_
_entity.id
_entity.type
_entity.pdbx_description
1 polymer ?
#
loop_
_entity_poly.entity_id
_entity_poly.type
_entity_poly.pdbx_seq_one_letter_code
_entity_poly.pdbx_strand_id
1 'polypeptide(L)'
;MASSYTDLGLELMFTGENSGTWGDKTNENLKLIQQALAGYEEVTVNGTGTTTLAITDATISNGRNAVIKLTGTITGNIIVTIPNSIEKIYVFENGTTGIFTVEVKTVSGTGVTFGTADKGQKFVYSNGTNIIDIALGVPGGSDTQVQFNSGGTAFGGSANFIWDGTNLLLDAEGALRLGDAAGAGYVGLKAPTTITGDTPYTLTLPVATGTADQILVTDGSGNLSFADVAGGASWQAVITA
;
A
#
# COMPACT_ATOMS: atom_id res chain seq x y z
N MET A 1 -28.23 -43.56 0.84
CA MET A 1 -26.82 -43.09 0.98
C MET A 1 -26.86 -41.81 1.82
N ALA A 2 -25.85 -41.57 2.62
CA ALA A 2 -25.77 -40.32 3.37
C ALA A 2 -25.33 -39.17 2.44
N SER A 3 -25.81 -37.97 2.69
CA SER A 3 -25.36 -36.75 2.02
C SER A 3 -23.83 -36.61 2.09
N SER A 4 -23.24 -36.03 1.05
CA SER A 4 -21.85 -35.57 1.04
C SER A 4 -21.82 -34.03 1.14
N TYR A 5 -20.64 -33.47 1.39
CA TYR A 5 -20.48 -32.04 1.57
C TYR A 5 -19.36 -31.49 0.69
N THR A 6 -19.49 -30.25 0.28
CA THR A 6 -18.40 -29.50 -0.36
C THR A 6 -17.36 -29.09 0.67
N ASP A 7 -16.17 -28.64 0.26
CA ASP A 7 -15.15 -28.10 1.16
C ASP A 7 -15.64 -26.89 1.96
N LEU A 8 -16.63 -26.16 1.48
CA LEU A 8 -17.32 -25.10 2.19
C LEU A 8 -18.45 -25.60 3.10
N GLY A 9 -18.63 -26.91 3.26
CA GLY A 9 -19.64 -27.53 4.12
C GLY A 9 -21.07 -27.40 3.61
N LEU A 10 -21.27 -27.22 2.30
CA LEU A 10 -22.60 -27.24 1.68
C LEU A 10 -23.05 -28.68 1.46
N GLU A 11 -24.27 -29.00 1.81
CA GLU A 11 -24.81 -30.34 1.63
C GLU A 11 -25.12 -30.63 0.17
N LEU A 12 -24.53 -31.69 -0.36
CA LEU A 12 -24.83 -32.25 -1.67
C LEU A 12 -25.90 -33.34 -1.50
N MET A 13 -27.16 -32.95 -1.67
CA MET A 13 -28.31 -33.85 -1.47
C MET A 13 -28.33 -34.94 -2.53
N PHE A 14 -28.49 -36.17 -2.10
CA PHE A 14 -28.67 -37.31 -2.98
C PHE A 14 -30.11 -37.39 -3.48
N THR A 15 -30.32 -37.87 -4.72
CA THR A 15 -31.66 -38.03 -5.32
C THR A 15 -32.54 -38.95 -4.42
N GLY A 16 -33.69 -38.41 -4.01
CA GLY A 16 -34.61 -39.11 -3.10
C GLY A 16 -34.31 -38.95 -1.64
N GLU A 17 -33.21 -38.29 -1.25
CA GLU A 17 -32.90 -37.93 0.11
C GLU A 17 -33.69 -36.68 0.55
N ASN A 18 -33.83 -36.45 1.83
CA ASN A 18 -34.50 -35.28 2.40
C ASN A 18 -35.97 -35.10 1.95
N SER A 19 -36.69 -36.20 1.70
CA SER A 19 -38.12 -36.16 1.35
C SER A 19 -38.90 -35.44 2.46
N GLY A 20 -39.57 -34.34 2.10
CA GLY A 20 -40.30 -33.48 3.05
C GLY A 20 -39.47 -32.42 3.75
N THR A 21 -38.14 -32.47 3.69
CA THR A 21 -37.22 -31.49 4.31
C THR A 21 -36.23 -30.85 3.36
N TRP A 22 -36.29 -31.16 2.05
CA TRP A 22 -35.36 -30.64 1.07
C TRP A 22 -35.35 -29.09 0.99
N GLY A 23 -36.51 -28.46 1.26
CA GLY A 23 -36.61 -27.01 1.28
C GLY A 23 -35.80 -26.38 2.43
N ASP A 24 -35.81 -27.02 3.60
CA ASP A 24 -35.01 -26.58 4.74
C ASP A 24 -33.52 -26.74 4.45
N LYS A 25 -33.11 -27.87 3.86
CA LYS A 25 -31.72 -28.10 3.46
C LYS A 25 -31.23 -27.13 2.39
N THR A 26 -32.09 -26.80 1.42
CA THR A 26 -31.79 -25.76 0.42
C THR A 26 -31.59 -24.40 1.09
N ASN A 27 -32.47 -24.03 2.03
CA ASN A 27 -32.37 -22.77 2.75
C ASN A 27 -31.12 -22.72 3.65
N GLU A 28 -30.74 -23.83 4.29
CA GLU A 28 -29.49 -23.94 5.03
C GLU A 28 -28.30 -23.69 4.11
N ASN A 29 -28.20 -24.35 2.97
CA ASN A 29 -27.15 -24.15 1.98
C ASN A 29 -27.09 -22.69 1.49
N LEU A 30 -28.23 -22.06 1.21
CA LEU A 30 -28.26 -20.64 0.81
C LEU A 30 -27.68 -19.71 1.89
N LYS A 31 -27.97 -19.98 3.17
CA LYS A 31 -27.36 -19.22 4.28
C LYS A 31 -25.86 -19.43 4.36
N LEU A 32 -25.36 -20.65 4.13
CA LEU A 32 -23.93 -20.95 4.12
C LEU A 32 -23.22 -20.28 2.93
N ILE A 33 -23.87 -20.24 1.76
CA ILE A 33 -23.37 -19.49 0.59
C ILE A 33 -23.32 -18.00 0.91
N GLN A 34 -24.38 -17.43 1.48
CA GLN A 34 -24.38 -16.03 1.91
C GLN A 34 -23.24 -15.75 2.90
N GLN A 35 -23.00 -16.61 3.87
CA GLN A 35 -21.90 -16.49 4.82
C GLN A 35 -20.55 -16.49 4.10
N ALA A 36 -20.35 -17.39 3.13
CA ALA A 36 -19.11 -17.49 2.38
C ALA A 36 -18.82 -16.27 1.49
N LEU A 37 -19.87 -15.63 0.96
CA LEU A 37 -19.74 -14.50 0.03
C LEU A 37 -19.74 -13.13 0.71
N ALA A 38 -20.51 -12.96 1.80
CA ALA A 38 -20.77 -11.67 2.44
C ALA A 38 -20.75 -11.72 3.97
N GLY A 39 -20.41 -12.84 4.58
CA GLY A 39 -20.37 -12.98 6.03
C GLY A 39 -19.24 -12.19 6.67
N TYR A 40 -19.52 -11.65 7.85
CA TYR A 40 -18.57 -10.98 8.74
C TYR A 40 -18.54 -11.69 10.09
N GLU A 41 -17.35 -11.87 10.65
CA GLU A 41 -17.16 -12.50 11.97
C GLU A 41 -16.05 -11.79 12.74
N GLU A 42 -16.27 -11.57 14.04
CA GLU A 42 -15.22 -11.16 14.97
C GLU A 42 -14.73 -12.38 15.74
N VAL A 43 -13.44 -12.66 15.60
CA VAL A 43 -12.79 -13.79 16.29
C VAL A 43 -11.82 -13.25 17.32
N THR A 44 -12.06 -13.56 18.57
CA THR A 44 -11.17 -13.16 19.66
C THR A 44 -9.96 -14.08 19.71
N VAL A 45 -8.77 -13.49 19.61
CA VAL A 45 -7.47 -14.13 19.78
C VAL A 45 -6.73 -13.45 20.94
N ASN A 46 -6.42 -14.17 22.00
CA ASN A 46 -5.81 -13.63 23.21
C ASN A 46 -4.51 -14.37 23.56
N GLY A 47 -3.60 -13.67 24.23
CA GLY A 47 -2.38 -14.29 24.73
C GLY A 47 -1.39 -14.60 23.61
N THR A 48 -1.06 -15.88 23.43
CA THR A 48 -0.12 -16.41 22.43
C THR A 48 -0.60 -17.77 21.94
N GLY A 49 -0.11 -18.25 20.79
CA GLY A 49 -0.37 -19.58 20.27
C GLY A 49 -1.23 -19.61 19.01
N THR A 50 -2.02 -20.68 18.85
CA THR A 50 -2.80 -20.93 17.62
C THR A 50 -4.28 -20.87 17.88
N THR A 51 -5.00 -20.13 17.04
CA THR A 51 -6.48 -20.12 16.96
C THR A 51 -6.88 -20.80 15.65
N THR A 52 -7.70 -21.86 15.74
CA THR A 52 -8.18 -22.57 14.56
C THR A 52 -9.59 -22.11 14.20
N LEU A 53 -9.74 -21.64 12.95
CA LEU A 53 -11.04 -21.36 12.37
C LEU A 53 -11.66 -22.67 11.87
N ALA A 54 -12.97 -22.79 12.02
CA ALA A 54 -13.70 -23.99 11.60
C ALA A 54 -14.58 -23.71 10.38
N ILE A 55 -14.70 -24.70 9.51
CA ILE A 55 -15.76 -24.78 8.48
C ILE A 55 -16.45 -26.11 8.73
N THR A 56 -17.65 -26.03 9.31
CA THR A 56 -18.42 -27.19 9.74
C THR A 56 -19.53 -27.47 8.72
N ASP A 57 -19.71 -28.75 8.37
CA ASP A 57 -20.73 -29.18 7.43
C ASP A 57 -22.13 -28.79 7.91
N ALA A 58 -22.95 -28.30 6.99
CA ALA A 58 -24.34 -27.90 7.18
C ALA A 58 -24.57 -26.89 8.34
N THR A 59 -23.54 -26.25 8.88
CA THR A 59 -23.65 -25.39 10.04
C THR A 59 -22.86 -24.11 9.87
N ILE A 60 -23.40 -22.97 10.29
CA ILE A 60 -22.69 -21.69 10.37
C ILE A 60 -21.39 -21.85 11.16
N SER A 61 -20.28 -21.31 10.64
CA SER A 61 -18.98 -21.47 11.26
C SER A 61 -18.07 -20.27 10.94
N ASN A 62 -17.18 -19.94 11.89
CA ASN A 62 -16.38 -18.71 11.83
C ASN A 62 -15.44 -18.64 10.62
N GLY A 63 -14.84 -19.76 10.19
CA GLY A 63 -13.93 -19.80 9.06
C GLY A 63 -14.58 -19.67 7.68
N ARG A 64 -15.92 -19.75 7.60
CA ARG A 64 -16.61 -19.59 6.30
C ARG A 64 -16.81 -18.14 5.92
N ASN A 65 -16.81 -17.20 6.87
CA ASN A 65 -17.08 -15.79 6.60
C ASN A 65 -16.09 -15.19 5.60
N ALA A 66 -16.58 -14.26 4.79
CA ALA A 66 -15.74 -13.54 3.81
C ALA A 66 -14.80 -12.54 4.50
N VAL A 67 -15.29 -11.89 5.54
CA VAL A 67 -14.53 -10.91 6.33
C VAL A 67 -14.39 -11.45 7.76
N ILE A 68 -13.14 -11.53 8.22
CA ILE A 68 -12.82 -12.03 9.57
C ILE A 68 -11.96 -10.98 10.26
N LYS A 69 -12.51 -10.40 11.34
CA LYS A 69 -11.80 -9.46 12.20
C LYS A 69 -11.24 -10.19 13.41
N LEU A 70 -9.94 -10.10 13.58
CA LEU A 70 -9.24 -10.65 14.73
C LEU A 70 -9.19 -9.59 15.82
N THR A 71 -9.71 -9.91 17.00
CA THR A 71 -9.80 -8.98 18.14
C THR A 71 -9.12 -9.56 19.38
N GLY A 72 -8.92 -8.73 20.40
CA GLY A 72 -8.37 -9.16 21.68
C GLY A 72 -6.96 -8.65 21.96
N THR A 73 -6.43 -9.01 23.12
CA THR A 73 -5.10 -8.59 23.59
C THR A 73 -4.12 -9.75 23.45
N ILE A 74 -3.10 -9.57 22.59
CA ILE A 74 -2.06 -10.58 22.36
C ILE A 74 -0.80 -10.24 23.18
N THR A 75 -0.22 -11.27 23.81
CA THR A 75 0.99 -11.17 24.62
C THR A 75 2.18 -11.95 24.03
N GLY A 76 1.98 -12.56 22.86
CA GLY A 76 2.95 -13.25 22.03
C GLY A 76 2.44 -13.39 20.61
N ASN A 77 3.24 -13.96 19.72
CA ASN A 77 2.86 -14.19 18.34
C ASN A 77 1.67 -15.15 18.27
N ILE A 78 0.70 -14.82 17.41
CA ILE A 78 -0.51 -15.61 17.16
C ILE A 78 -0.43 -16.24 15.78
N ILE A 79 -0.90 -17.48 15.67
CA ILE A 79 -1.18 -18.15 14.40
C ILE A 79 -2.69 -18.38 14.32
N VAL A 80 -3.30 -17.93 13.22
CA VAL A 80 -4.70 -18.24 12.90
C VAL A 80 -4.69 -19.23 11.74
N THR A 81 -5.34 -20.40 11.94
CA THR A 81 -5.37 -21.42 10.89
C THR A 81 -6.75 -21.59 10.29
N ILE A 82 -6.78 -21.78 8.97
CA ILE A 82 -7.94 -22.16 8.16
C ILE A 82 -7.78 -23.63 7.79
N PRO A 83 -8.85 -24.43 7.74
CA PRO A 83 -8.75 -25.80 7.24
C PRO A 83 -8.10 -25.88 5.87
N ASN A 84 -7.37 -26.96 5.59
CA ASN A 84 -6.85 -27.24 4.26
C ASN A 84 -8.00 -27.47 3.26
N SER A 85 -7.70 -27.43 1.98
CA SER A 85 -8.62 -27.63 0.84
C SER A 85 -9.67 -26.53 0.64
N ILE A 86 -9.64 -25.49 1.47
CA ILE A 86 -10.56 -24.36 1.30
C ILE A 86 -10.02 -23.39 0.26
N GLU A 87 -10.71 -23.29 -0.85
CA GLU A 87 -10.39 -22.34 -1.93
C GLU A 87 -11.38 -21.18 -1.90
N LYS A 88 -10.96 -20.03 -1.41
CA LYS A 88 -11.78 -18.80 -1.40
C LYS A 88 -10.96 -17.56 -1.09
N ILE A 89 -11.57 -16.42 -1.38
CA ILE A 89 -11.08 -15.09 -1.00
C ILE A 89 -11.51 -14.79 0.44
N TYR A 90 -10.62 -14.14 1.19
CA TYR A 90 -10.87 -13.59 2.52
C TYR A 90 -10.37 -12.15 2.63
N VAL A 91 -11.03 -11.40 3.49
CA VAL A 91 -10.49 -10.18 4.07
C VAL A 91 -10.22 -10.46 5.54
N PHE A 92 -8.97 -10.39 5.96
CA PHE A 92 -8.61 -10.43 7.38
C PHE A 92 -8.29 -9.03 7.87
N GLU A 93 -8.89 -8.64 8.99
CA GLU A 93 -8.58 -7.40 9.71
C GLU A 93 -7.88 -7.73 11.02
N ASN A 94 -6.70 -7.16 11.24
CA ASN A 94 -5.99 -7.27 12.51
C ASN A 94 -6.39 -6.12 13.44
N GLY A 95 -7.42 -6.35 14.25
CA GLY A 95 -7.88 -5.45 15.32
C GLY A 95 -7.32 -5.81 16.70
N THR A 96 -6.28 -6.66 16.79
CA THR A 96 -5.68 -7.03 18.07
C THR A 96 -4.89 -5.89 18.68
N THR A 97 -4.76 -5.87 20.00
CA THR A 97 -3.84 -5.01 20.74
C THR A 97 -2.58 -5.79 21.12
N GLY A 98 -1.45 -5.08 21.25
CA GLY A 98 -0.13 -5.68 21.54
C GLY A 98 0.83 -5.60 20.34
N ILE A 99 2.13 -5.72 20.62
CA ILE A 99 3.25 -5.50 19.67
C ILE A 99 3.78 -6.83 19.09
N PHE A 100 2.90 -7.78 18.86
CA PHE A 100 3.26 -9.11 18.35
C PHE A 100 2.66 -9.34 16.96
N THR A 101 3.17 -10.32 16.24
CA THR A 101 2.71 -10.67 14.89
C THR A 101 1.46 -11.56 14.96
N VAL A 102 0.66 -11.48 13.90
CA VAL A 102 -0.45 -12.40 13.64
C VAL A 102 -0.24 -13.02 12.26
N GLU A 103 0.00 -14.33 12.21
CA GLU A 103 0.10 -15.09 10.97
C GLU A 103 -1.24 -15.75 10.67
N VAL A 104 -1.76 -15.59 9.46
CA VAL A 104 -2.93 -16.33 8.95
C VAL A 104 -2.46 -17.30 7.90
N LYS A 105 -2.71 -18.60 8.10
CA LYS A 105 -2.25 -19.68 7.20
C LYS A 105 -3.26 -20.82 7.13
N THR A 106 -3.08 -21.77 6.23
CA THR A 106 -3.76 -23.06 6.33
C THR A 106 -3.12 -23.92 7.41
N VAL A 107 -3.80 -24.96 7.86
CA VAL A 107 -3.29 -25.84 8.93
C VAL A 107 -1.87 -26.36 8.62
N SER A 108 -1.59 -26.78 7.39
CA SER A 108 -0.31 -27.37 7.01
C SER A 108 0.53 -26.53 6.03
N GLY A 109 -0.01 -25.46 5.47
CA GLY A 109 0.67 -24.63 4.47
C GLY A 109 1.33 -23.38 5.04
N THR A 110 1.70 -22.48 4.14
CA THR A 110 2.23 -21.15 4.45
C THR A 110 1.12 -20.11 4.43
N GLY A 111 1.40 -18.91 4.93
CA GLY A 111 0.40 -17.86 5.01
C GLY A 111 0.97 -16.46 4.94
N VAL A 112 0.15 -15.51 5.36
CA VAL A 112 0.46 -14.09 5.41
C VAL A 112 0.59 -13.63 6.86
N THR A 113 1.51 -12.72 7.11
CA THR A 113 1.78 -12.21 8.45
C THR A 113 1.46 -10.72 8.53
N PHE A 114 0.67 -10.35 9.52
CA PHE A 114 0.59 -8.98 10.00
C PHE A 114 1.78 -8.72 10.90
N GLY A 115 2.57 -7.71 10.56
CA GLY A 115 3.71 -7.28 11.38
C GLY A 115 3.26 -6.69 12.72
N THR A 116 4.20 -6.38 13.58
CA THR A 116 3.92 -5.90 14.96
C THR A 116 3.13 -4.59 14.99
N ALA A 117 3.33 -3.72 14.00
CA ALA A 117 2.61 -2.44 13.84
C ALA A 117 1.47 -2.52 12.80
N ASP A 118 1.32 -3.66 12.10
CA ASP A 118 0.32 -3.82 11.04
C ASP A 118 -1.04 -4.19 11.68
N LYS A 119 -1.89 -3.17 11.86
CA LYS A 119 -3.25 -3.29 12.42
C LYS A 119 -4.32 -3.03 11.34
N GLY A 120 -3.97 -3.19 10.08
CA GLY A 120 -4.85 -2.99 8.95
C GLY A 120 -5.56 -4.25 8.47
N GLN A 121 -5.95 -4.19 7.21
CA GLN A 121 -6.65 -5.26 6.52
C GLN A 121 -5.73 -5.87 5.46
N LYS A 122 -5.86 -7.20 5.27
CA LYS A 122 -5.24 -7.91 4.15
C LYS A 122 -6.30 -8.61 3.33
N PHE A 123 -6.22 -8.42 2.03
CA PHE A 123 -7.03 -9.12 1.04
C PHE A 123 -6.25 -10.35 0.57
N VAL A 124 -6.73 -11.54 0.88
CA VAL A 124 -5.98 -12.77 0.68
C VAL A 124 -6.80 -13.82 -0.07
N TYR A 125 -6.11 -14.74 -0.72
CA TYR A 125 -6.69 -15.91 -1.38
C TYR A 125 -6.12 -17.19 -0.76
N SER A 126 -7.01 -18.08 -0.36
CA SER A 126 -6.64 -19.46 -0.03
C SER A 126 -6.76 -20.33 -1.28
N ASN A 127 -5.68 -21.00 -1.66
CA ASN A 127 -5.66 -21.96 -2.77
C ASN A 127 -5.81 -23.41 -2.31
N GLY A 128 -6.36 -23.61 -1.11
CA GLY A 128 -6.52 -24.91 -0.48
C GLY A 128 -5.27 -25.44 0.23
N THR A 129 -4.10 -24.93 -0.10
CA THR A 129 -2.81 -25.29 0.50
C THR A 129 -2.18 -24.15 1.28
N ASN A 130 -2.16 -22.96 0.69
CA ASN A 130 -1.53 -21.76 1.25
C ASN A 130 -2.48 -20.59 1.27
N ILE A 131 -2.21 -19.62 2.14
CA ILE A 131 -2.84 -18.30 2.09
C ILE A 131 -1.88 -17.34 1.38
N ILE A 132 -2.37 -16.69 0.34
CA ILE A 132 -1.60 -15.81 -0.56
C ILE A 132 -2.12 -14.39 -0.40
N ASP A 133 -1.23 -13.43 -0.16
CA ASP A 133 -1.57 -12.01 -0.13
C ASP A 133 -1.86 -11.53 -1.56
N ILE A 134 -3.06 -10.98 -1.77
CA ILE A 134 -3.43 -10.31 -3.01
C ILE A 134 -3.09 -8.82 -2.82
N ALA A 135 -1.81 -8.54 -2.65
CA ALA A 135 -1.33 -7.19 -2.39
C ALA A 135 -1.75 -6.23 -3.51
N LEU A 136 -2.73 -5.40 -3.24
CA LEU A 136 -3.19 -4.34 -4.14
C LEU A 136 -2.27 -3.13 -4.02
N GLY A 137 -0.99 -3.28 -4.40
CA GLY A 137 -0.05 -2.16 -4.46
C GLY A 137 0.26 -1.55 -3.08
N VAL A 138 0.96 -2.30 -2.24
CA VAL A 138 1.52 -1.74 -0.99
C VAL A 138 2.48 -0.61 -1.36
N PRO A 139 2.36 0.58 -0.73
CA PRO A 139 3.35 1.63 -0.92
C PRO A 139 4.76 1.09 -0.65
N GLY A 140 5.68 1.33 -1.57
CA GLY A 140 7.09 0.95 -1.39
C GLY A 140 7.87 2.08 -0.70
N GLY A 141 9.02 1.72 -0.11
CA GLY A 141 9.88 2.68 0.55
C GLY A 141 9.47 3.00 1.99
N SER A 142 10.03 4.08 2.51
CA SER A 142 9.75 4.60 3.86
C SER A 142 8.74 5.74 3.82
N ASP A 143 8.22 6.12 4.98
CA ASP A 143 7.38 7.31 5.14
C ASP A 143 8.05 8.55 4.53
N THR A 144 7.25 9.44 3.98
CA THR A 144 7.67 10.66 3.25
C THR A 144 8.28 10.45 1.87
N GLN A 145 8.68 9.25 1.46
CA GLN A 145 9.23 9.01 0.14
C GLN A 145 8.16 9.14 -0.96
N VAL A 146 8.48 9.87 -2.02
CA VAL A 146 7.59 9.97 -3.18
C VAL A 146 7.57 8.63 -3.93
N GLN A 147 6.37 8.13 -4.17
CA GLN A 147 6.16 6.83 -4.82
C GLN A 147 6.38 6.93 -6.34
N PHE A 148 7.03 5.94 -6.89
CA PHE A 148 7.19 5.78 -8.33
C PHE A 148 7.00 4.32 -8.77
N ASN A 149 6.76 4.09 -10.04
CA ASN A 149 6.69 2.74 -10.61
C ASN A 149 8.09 2.11 -10.64
N SER A 150 8.29 1.05 -9.86
CA SER A 150 9.54 0.31 -9.78
C SER A 150 9.43 -0.99 -10.58
N GLY A 151 10.03 -1.01 -11.77
CA GLY A 151 10.08 -2.21 -12.62
C GLY A 151 8.74 -2.68 -13.21
N GLY A 152 7.71 -1.83 -13.20
CA GLY A 152 6.40 -2.13 -13.80
C GLY A 152 5.46 -2.99 -12.96
N THR A 153 5.89 -3.50 -11.81
CA THR A 153 5.11 -4.46 -11.01
C THR A 153 4.90 -4.03 -9.55
N ALA A 154 5.60 -2.99 -9.08
CA ALA A 154 5.51 -2.53 -7.70
C ALA A 154 5.65 -1.01 -7.61
N PHE A 155 5.18 -0.44 -6.49
CA PHE A 155 5.54 0.92 -6.11
C PHE A 155 6.88 0.91 -5.39
N GLY A 156 7.76 1.82 -5.77
CA GLY A 156 9.03 2.05 -5.10
C GLY A 156 9.08 3.43 -4.47
N GLY A 157 9.93 3.61 -3.48
CA GLY A 157 10.29 4.90 -2.92
C GLY A 157 11.80 5.10 -2.98
N SER A 158 12.28 6.34 -2.96
CA SER A 158 13.70 6.66 -2.91
C SER A 158 13.99 7.55 -1.71
N ALA A 159 15.03 7.22 -0.98
CA ALA A 159 15.53 8.05 0.12
C ALA A 159 15.99 9.45 -0.35
N ASN A 160 16.19 9.62 -1.66
CA ASN A 160 16.65 10.87 -2.27
C ASN A 160 15.53 11.65 -2.99
N PHE A 161 14.25 11.19 -2.87
CA PHE A 161 13.08 11.84 -3.46
C PHE A 161 11.95 11.85 -2.42
N ILE A 162 11.87 12.92 -1.67
CA ILE A 162 11.11 13.00 -0.42
C ILE A 162 10.17 14.21 -0.44
N TRP A 163 8.98 14.04 0.11
CA TRP A 163 8.06 15.10 0.51
C TRP A 163 8.07 15.22 2.04
N ASP A 164 8.62 16.30 2.59
CA ASP A 164 8.74 16.50 4.04
C ASP A 164 7.48 17.12 4.70
N GLY A 165 6.40 17.25 3.96
CA GLY A 165 5.16 17.92 4.38
C GLY A 165 5.07 19.37 3.91
N THR A 166 6.16 19.97 3.46
CA THR A 166 6.26 21.35 2.97
C THR A 166 7.05 21.43 1.67
N ASN A 167 8.15 20.71 1.57
CA ASN A 167 9.11 20.77 0.46
C ASN A 167 9.26 19.42 -0.24
N LEU A 168 9.54 19.47 -1.53
CA LEU A 168 10.00 18.34 -2.31
C LEU A 168 11.53 18.35 -2.34
N LEU A 169 12.16 17.36 -1.72
CA LEU A 169 13.61 17.22 -1.63
C LEU A 169 14.12 16.27 -2.72
N LEU A 170 15.12 16.73 -3.45
CA LEU A 170 15.99 15.93 -4.32
C LEU A 170 17.36 15.89 -3.66
N ASP A 171 17.61 14.89 -2.83
CA ASP A 171 18.82 14.72 -2.04
C ASP A 171 19.93 13.99 -2.85
N ALA A 172 21.10 13.84 -2.24
CA ALA A 172 22.28 13.17 -2.82
C ALA A 172 22.65 13.68 -4.22
N GLU A 173 22.75 15.00 -4.37
CA GLU A 173 23.08 15.68 -5.64
C GLU A 173 22.07 15.44 -6.78
N GLY A 174 20.79 15.18 -6.44
CA GLY A 174 19.71 15.12 -7.40
C GLY A 174 19.56 16.44 -8.18
N ALA A 175 19.04 16.36 -9.39
CA ALA A 175 18.73 17.50 -10.23
C ALA A 175 17.26 17.45 -10.69
N LEU A 176 16.59 18.59 -10.67
CA LEU A 176 15.36 18.76 -11.42
C LEU A 176 15.74 18.97 -12.89
N ARG A 177 15.39 17.99 -13.76
CA ARG A 177 15.68 18.03 -15.20
C ARG A 177 14.41 18.27 -15.99
N LEU A 178 14.43 19.28 -16.84
CA LEU A 178 13.36 19.62 -17.77
C LEU A 178 13.82 19.21 -19.17
N GLY A 179 13.22 18.16 -19.72
CA GLY A 179 13.56 17.63 -21.04
C GLY A 179 13.09 18.53 -22.19
N ASP A 180 13.77 18.47 -23.30
CA ASP A 180 13.32 19.11 -24.55
C ASP A 180 12.25 18.28 -25.26
N ALA A 181 11.57 18.85 -26.25
CA ALA A 181 10.52 18.18 -27.01
C ALA A 181 11.05 17.01 -27.86
N ALA A 182 12.34 16.97 -28.17
CA ALA A 182 12.97 15.89 -28.91
C ALA A 182 13.41 14.72 -28.04
N GLY A 183 13.37 14.89 -26.70
CA GLY A 183 13.61 13.84 -25.71
C GLY A 183 15.08 13.46 -25.51
N ALA A 184 16.04 14.16 -26.14
CA ALA A 184 17.46 13.87 -26.04
C ALA A 184 18.23 14.84 -25.13
N GLY A 185 17.74 16.08 -25.01
CA GLY A 185 18.36 17.16 -24.22
C GLY A 185 17.54 17.49 -22.96
N TYR A 186 18.17 18.17 -22.02
CA TYR A 186 17.47 18.70 -20.83
C TYR A 186 18.18 19.94 -20.28
N VAL A 187 17.43 20.79 -19.58
CA VAL A 187 17.96 21.83 -18.69
C VAL A 187 17.73 21.34 -17.24
N GLY A 188 18.77 21.45 -16.41
CA GLY A 188 18.71 20.99 -15.04
C GLY A 188 18.99 22.08 -14.02
N LEU A 189 18.26 22.05 -12.89
CA LEU A 189 18.59 22.80 -11.69
C LEU A 189 19.17 21.82 -10.67
N LYS A 190 20.36 22.11 -10.18
CA LYS A 190 21.10 21.25 -9.25
C LYS A 190 21.80 22.09 -8.20
N ALA A 191 21.80 21.61 -6.95
CA ALA A 191 22.61 22.19 -5.91
C ALA A 191 24.11 21.96 -6.18
N PRO A 192 25.01 22.86 -5.73
CA PRO A 192 26.45 22.63 -5.80
C PRO A 192 26.84 21.44 -4.91
N THR A 193 27.97 20.81 -5.21
CA THR A 193 28.52 19.68 -4.44
C THR A 193 28.77 20.04 -2.96
N THR A 194 29.13 21.30 -2.72
CA THR A 194 29.39 21.84 -1.37
C THR A 194 28.86 23.24 -1.27
N ILE A 195 28.15 23.56 -0.20
CA ILE A 195 27.72 24.90 0.14
C ILE A 195 28.76 25.46 1.12
N THR A 196 29.32 26.62 0.82
CA THR A 196 30.35 27.24 1.68
C THR A 196 29.79 27.55 3.07
N GLY A 197 30.44 27.00 4.11
CA GLY A 197 30.04 27.21 5.50
C GLY A 197 28.81 26.39 5.93
N ASP A 198 28.37 25.43 5.12
CA ASP A 198 27.19 24.54 5.39
C ASP A 198 25.92 25.32 5.78
N THR A 199 25.80 26.56 5.34
CA THR A 199 24.63 27.40 5.64
C THR A 199 23.65 27.32 4.48
N PRO A 200 22.48 26.70 4.67
CA PRO A 200 21.46 26.60 3.62
C PRO A 200 20.97 28.00 3.19
N TYR A 201 20.70 28.15 1.90
CA TYR A 201 20.08 29.36 1.37
C TYR A 201 18.97 28.98 0.38
N THR A 202 18.00 29.87 0.22
CA THR A 202 16.92 29.73 -0.76
C THR A 202 17.03 30.87 -1.78
N LEU A 203 16.88 30.55 -3.07
CA LEU A 203 16.73 31.54 -4.11
C LEU A 203 15.24 31.80 -4.36
N THR A 204 14.76 32.98 -3.97
CA THR A 204 13.39 33.41 -4.22
C THR A 204 13.28 33.98 -5.62
N LEU A 205 12.44 33.36 -6.45
CA LEU A 205 12.25 33.81 -7.84
C LEU A 205 11.58 35.20 -7.89
N PRO A 206 11.84 35.98 -8.97
CA PRO A 206 11.22 37.29 -9.17
C PRO A 206 9.68 37.19 -9.18
N VAL A 207 9.02 38.23 -8.67
CA VAL A 207 7.55 38.34 -8.68
C VAL A 207 6.94 38.65 -10.03
N ALA A 208 7.76 39.02 -11.02
CA ALA A 208 7.33 39.36 -12.37
C ALA A 208 8.32 38.81 -13.43
N THR A 209 7.88 38.74 -14.69
CA THR A 209 8.63 38.12 -15.79
C THR A 209 9.80 38.99 -16.31
N GLY A 210 9.94 40.21 -15.82
CA GLY A 210 10.92 41.17 -16.38
C GLY A 210 10.53 41.67 -17.77
N THR A 211 11.45 42.44 -18.40
CA THR A 211 11.34 42.94 -19.77
C THR A 211 12.56 42.48 -20.57
N ALA A 212 12.54 42.74 -21.90
CA ALA A 212 13.69 42.44 -22.76
C ALA A 212 14.94 43.16 -22.26
N ASP A 213 16.09 42.53 -22.47
CA ASP A 213 17.43 43.03 -22.12
C ASP A 213 17.73 43.19 -20.62
N GLN A 214 16.83 42.76 -19.72
CA GLN A 214 17.10 42.69 -18.30
C GLN A 214 17.91 41.43 -17.94
N ILE A 215 18.72 41.53 -16.90
CA ILE A 215 19.51 40.46 -16.30
C ILE A 215 18.90 40.03 -14.96
N LEU A 216 19.05 38.76 -14.63
CA LEU A 216 18.67 38.24 -13.32
C LEU A 216 19.80 38.57 -12.33
N VAL A 217 19.45 39.29 -11.25
CA VAL A 217 20.39 39.71 -10.20
C VAL A 217 19.91 39.17 -8.83
N THR A 218 20.84 39.06 -7.88
CA THR A 218 20.55 38.76 -6.50
C THR A 218 20.82 39.98 -5.61
N ASP A 219 20.02 40.11 -4.55
CA ASP A 219 20.21 41.15 -3.50
C ASP A 219 21.26 40.76 -2.44
N GLY A 220 21.90 39.59 -2.58
CA GLY A 220 22.83 39.03 -1.60
C GLY A 220 22.15 38.28 -0.44
N SER A 221 20.81 38.34 -0.32
CA SER A 221 20.01 37.63 0.69
C SER A 221 19.19 36.48 0.10
N GLY A 222 19.45 36.14 -1.16
CA GLY A 222 18.77 35.04 -1.87
C GLY A 222 17.55 35.45 -2.67
N ASN A 223 17.10 36.72 -2.63
CA ASN A 223 16.03 37.16 -3.52
C ASN A 223 16.60 37.51 -4.91
N LEU A 224 15.90 36.99 -5.93
CA LEU A 224 16.21 37.26 -7.31
C LEU A 224 15.24 38.31 -7.86
N SER A 225 15.77 39.23 -8.71
CA SER A 225 14.99 40.24 -9.43
C SER A 225 15.56 40.46 -10.83
N PHE A 226 14.75 41.05 -11.71
CA PHE A 226 15.25 41.53 -12.98
C PHE A 226 15.70 42.96 -12.85
N ALA A 227 16.87 43.28 -13.39
CA ALA A 227 17.45 44.61 -13.40
C ALA A 227 17.96 44.95 -14.79
N ASP A 228 17.90 46.23 -15.11
CA ASP A 228 18.52 46.73 -16.33
C ASP A 228 20.04 46.62 -16.26
N VAL A 229 20.69 46.36 -17.38
CA VAL A 229 22.15 46.34 -17.44
C VAL A 229 22.65 47.76 -17.17
N ALA A 230 23.34 47.92 -16.03
CA ALA A 230 23.87 49.20 -15.64
C ALA A 230 24.82 49.76 -16.75
N GLY A 231 24.42 50.86 -17.39
CA GLY A 231 25.25 51.51 -18.41
C GLY A 231 24.59 51.74 -19.76
N GLY A 232 23.32 51.34 -19.99
CA GLY A 232 22.50 51.76 -21.16
C GLY A 232 23.10 51.70 -22.56
N ALA A 233 24.32 51.14 -22.71
CA ALA A 233 24.93 50.93 -24.01
C ALA A 233 24.64 49.49 -24.42
N SER A 234 23.75 49.27 -25.39
CA SER A 234 23.71 47.98 -26.10
C SER A 234 25.16 47.65 -26.51
N TRP A 235 25.55 46.41 -26.41
CA TRP A 235 26.86 45.94 -26.85
C TRP A 235 27.19 46.36 -28.28
N GLN A 236 26.21 46.80 -29.07
CA GLN A 236 26.39 47.39 -30.42
C GLN A 236 27.03 48.79 -30.39
N ALA A 237 26.90 49.58 -29.32
CA ALA A 237 27.52 50.89 -29.24
C ALA A 237 29.04 50.86 -28.95
N VAL A 238 29.56 49.75 -28.46
CA VAL A 238 30.99 49.58 -28.15
C VAL A 238 31.81 49.16 -29.37
N ILE A 239 31.18 48.64 -30.42
CA ILE A 239 31.87 48.13 -31.62
C ILE A 239 32.01 49.21 -32.71
N THR A 240 31.36 50.36 -32.59
CA THR A 240 31.36 51.45 -33.57
C THR A 240 32.09 52.72 -33.12
N ALA A 241 32.89 52.64 -32.05
CA ALA A 241 33.77 53.76 -31.63
C ALA A 241 35.23 53.49 -31.94
#